data_9ee86ab6b4d70754334d853b24ebac02
#
_entry.id   9ee86ab6b4d70754334d853b24ebac02
#
_cell.length_a   1.000
_cell.length_b   1.000
_cell.length_c   1.000
_cell.angle_alpha   90.00
_cell.angle_beta   90.00
_cell.angle_gamma   90.00
#
_symmetry.space_group_name_H-M   'P 1'
#
loop_
_entity.id
_entity.type
_entity.pdbx_description
1 polymer ?
#
loop_
_entity_poly.entity_id
_entity_poly.type
_entity_poly.pdbx_seq_one_letter_code
_entity_poly.pdbx_strand_id
1 'polypeptide(L)'
;MQKAMTLREQLLKSEGCSYNAEISADFGDKVYSFTLSCSGKKDGDVIFSVVRPESISGISGVLSADGGKITFDEDRALAFPMLAEGELTPISGSWILYETLRSGYITSCGTDGDGVRVTLNDTYEDEALQVDVWLNGEDLPEKAEIFWEGRLVLSMMIMNFQIL
;
A
#
# COMPACT_ATOMS: atom_id res chain seq x y z
N MET A 1 -3.62 15.85 -12.04
CA MET A 1 -2.39 16.27 -11.33
C MET A 1 -2.68 17.02 -10.04
N GLN A 2 -3.54 18.02 -10.07
CA GLN A 2 -3.84 18.82 -8.87
C GLN A 2 -4.47 18.00 -7.73
N LYS A 3 -5.37 17.07 -8.02
CA LYS A 3 -5.99 16.20 -7.00
C LYS A 3 -4.97 15.32 -6.30
N ALA A 4 -4.03 14.75 -7.03
CA ALA A 4 -2.95 13.95 -6.46
C ALA A 4 -2.03 14.80 -5.59
N MET A 5 -1.69 16.00 -6.00
CA MET A 5 -0.86 16.93 -5.22
C MET A 5 -1.58 17.42 -3.97
N THR A 6 -2.88 17.69 -4.06
CA THR A 6 -3.70 18.08 -2.92
C THR A 6 -3.77 16.97 -1.87
N LEU A 7 -3.99 15.72 -2.31
CA LEU A 7 -3.98 14.57 -1.41
C LEU A 7 -2.64 14.44 -0.72
N ARG A 8 -1.53 14.55 -1.47
CA ARG A 8 -0.17 14.51 -0.91
C ARG A 8 0.04 15.58 0.15
N GLU A 9 -0.35 16.81 -0.15
CA GLU A 9 -0.22 17.92 0.78
C GLU A 9 -1.01 17.67 2.07
N GLN A 10 -2.23 17.16 1.95
CA GLN A 10 -3.06 16.81 3.11
C GLN A 10 -2.40 15.71 3.95
N LEU A 11 -1.88 14.66 3.31
CA LEU A 11 -1.19 13.58 4.02
C LEU A 11 0.06 14.07 4.74
N LEU A 12 0.87 14.90 4.10
CA LEU A 12 2.11 15.43 4.70
C LEU A 12 1.84 16.39 5.87
N LYS A 13 0.72 17.11 5.85
CA LYS A 13 0.33 18.03 6.94
C LYS A 13 -0.42 17.33 8.07
N SER A 14 -0.90 16.10 7.84
CA SER A 14 -1.73 15.37 8.80
C SER A 14 -0.90 14.66 9.85
N GLU A 15 -1.56 14.13 10.88
CA GLU A 15 -0.96 13.21 11.86
C GLU A 15 -0.86 11.78 11.31
N GLY A 16 -1.44 11.52 10.15
CA GLY A 16 -1.41 10.23 9.49
C GLY A 16 -2.73 9.90 8.81
N CYS A 17 -2.96 8.63 8.59
CA CYS A 17 -4.21 8.14 7.99
C CYS A 17 -4.57 6.78 8.55
N SER A 18 -5.82 6.39 8.35
CA SER A 18 -6.28 5.04 8.64
C SER A 18 -7.12 4.50 7.49
N TYR A 19 -7.03 3.22 7.23
CA TYR A 19 -7.80 2.55 6.19
C TYR A 19 -7.79 1.05 6.38
N ASN A 20 -8.71 0.37 5.70
CA ASN A 20 -8.71 -1.08 5.57
C ASN A 20 -8.33 -1.45 4.13
N ALA A 21 -7.63 -2.53 3.95
CA ALA A 21 -7.20 -2.99 2.63
C ALA A 21 -7.46 -4.48 2.46
N GLU A 22 -8.12 -4.84 1.36
CA GLU A 22 -8.16 -6.21 0.88
C GLU A 22 -7.05 -6.36 -0.15
N ILE A 23 -6.06 -7.19 0.15
CA ILE A 23 -4.86 -7.35 -0.67
C ILE A 23 -4.88 -8.72 -1.33
N SER A 24 -4.67 -8.74 -2.64
CA SER A 24 -4.38 -9.94 -3.40
C SER A 24 -2.96 -9.83 -3.96
N ALA A 25 -2.11 -10.80 -3.63
CA ALA A 25 -0.71 -10.80 -4.03
C ALA A 25 -0.42 -12.03 -4.88
N ASP A 26 -0.05 -11.80 -6.15
CA ASP A 26 0.32 -12.86 -7.09
C ASP A 26 1.84 -12.91 -7.26
N PHE A 27 2.46 -13.91 -6.62
CA PHE A 27 3.91 -14.10 -6.68
C PHE A 27 4.33 -15.18 -7.69
N GLY A 28 3.44 -15.52 -8.62
CA GLY A 28 3.70 -16.43 -9.74
C GLY A 28 3.33 -17.88 -9.43
N ASP A 29 3.89 -18.46 -8.40
CA ASP A 29 3.63 -19.83 -7.95
C ASP A 29 2.49 -19.93 -6.94
N LYS A 30 2.16 -18.81 -6.28
CA LYS A 30 1.11 -18.76 -5.27
C LYS A 30 0.46 -17.38 -5.22
N VAL A 31 -0.84 -17.35 -4.97
CA VAL A 31 -1.61 -16.14 -4.70
C VAL A 31 -1.96 -16.09 -3.22
N TYR A 32 -1.66 -14.95 -2.59
CA TYR A 32 -1.98 -14.67 -1.19
C TYR A 32 -3.12 -13.67 -1.14
N SER A 33 -4.03 -13.82 -0.19
CA SER A 33 -5.12 -12.87 0.03
C SER A 33 -5.23 -12.54 1.51
N PHE A 34 -5.26 -11.24 1.81
CA PHE A 34 -5.33 -10.73 3.17
C PHE A 34 -6.29 -9.56 3.25
N THR A 35 -6.90 -9.39 4.43
CA THR A 35 -7.55 -8.14 4.80
C THR A 35 -6.78 -7.56 5.97
N LEU A 36 -6.32 -6.33 5.81
CA LEU A 36 -5.53 -5.61 6.81
C LEU A 36 -6.28 -4.37 7.31
N SER A 37 -6.14 -4.08 8.59
CA SER A 37 -6.43 -2.77 9.16
C SER A 37 -5.11 -2.02 9.26
N CYS A 38 -5.03 -0.84 8.67
CA CYS A 38 -3.78 -0.09 8.52
C CYS A 38 -3.88 1.30 9.11
N SER A 39 -2.77 1.77 9.68
CA SER A 39 -2.62 3.11 10.19
C SER A 39 -1.27 3.68 9.75
N GLY A 40 -1.31 4.66 8.85
CA GLY A 40 -0.11 5.40 8.43
C GLY A 40 0.23 6.46 9.46
N LYS A 41 1.50 6.52 9.83
CA LYS A 41 2.02 7.45 10.83
C LYS A 41 2.68 8.65 10.17
N LYS A 42 2.83 9.73 10.91
CA LYS A 42 3.44 10.97 10.44
C LYS A 42 4.89 10.79 9.97
N ASP A 43 5.62 9.85 10.58
CA ASP A 43 7.00 9.52 10.20
C ASP A 43 7.12 8.67 8.93
N GLY A 44 6.00 8.17 8.40
CA GLY A 44 5.95 7.32 7.21
C GLY A 44 5.77 5.83 7.50
N ASP A 45 5.86 5.40 8.74
CA ASP A 45 5.61 4.01 9.11
C ASP A 45 4.13 3.66 8.97
N VAL A 46 3.85 2.39 8.68
CA VAL A 46 2.48 1.87 8.65
C VAL A 46 2.37 0.76 9.66
N ILE A 47 1.45 0.92 10.60
CA ILE A 47 1.07 -0.13 11.54
C ILE A 47 -0.08 -0.91 10.90
N PHE A 48 0.04 -2.23 10.84
CA PHE A 48 -1.01 -3.08 10.29
C PHE A 48 -1.43 -4.15 11.29
N SER A 49 -2.65 -4.61 11.14
CA SER A 49 -3.19 -5.76 11.84
C SER A 49 -3.94 -6.64 10.84
N VAL A 50 -3.70 -7.92 10.87
CA VAL A 50 -4.39 -8.87 9.98
C VAL A 50 -5.79 -9.12 10.53
N VAL A 51 -6.80 -8.89 9.69
CA VAL A 51 -8.22 -9.15 9.99
C VAL A 51 -8.62 -10.50 9.41
N ARG A 52 -8.16 -10.80 8.19
CA ARG A 52 -8.42 -12.07 7.50
C ARG A 52 -7.15 -12.55 6.79
N PRO A 53 -6.96 -13.84 6.62
CA PRO A 53 -7.82 -14.95 7.07
C PRO A 53 -7.79 -15.14 8.59
N GLU A 54 -8.80 -15.82 9.14
CA GLU A 54 -8.93 -16.05 10.59
C GLU A 54 -7.74 -16.78 11.20
N SER A 55 -7.12 -17.68 10.44
CA SER A 55 -5.96 -18.46 10.91
C SER A 55 -4.77 -17.59 11.35
N ILE A 56 -4.68 -16.36 10.84
CA ILE A 56 -3.62 -15.40 11.18
C ILE A 56 -4.18 -14.06 11.68
N SER A 57 -5.47 -14.01 11.98
CA SER A 57 -6.11 -12.81 12.53
C SER A 57 -5.47 -12.41 13.85
N GLY A 58 -5.24 -11.14 14.03
CA GLY A 58 -4.59 -10.56 15.20
C GLY A 58 -3.07 -10.43 15.10
N ILE A 59 -2.44 -11.01 14.08
CA ILE A 59 -1.04 -10.72 13.81
C ILE A 59 -0.92 -9.25 13.39
N SER A 60 0.01 -8.55 14.01
CA SER A 60 0.24 -7.14 13.77
C SER A 60 1.73 -6.86 13.58
N GLY A 61 2.02 -5.70 13.04
CA GLY A 61 3.41 -5.28 12.86
C GLY A 61 3.52 -3.85 12.40
N VAL A 62 4.75 -3.43 12.21
CA VAL A 62 5.09 -2.11 11.69
C VAL A 62 5.91 -2.31 10.42
N LEU A 63 5.49 -1.65 9.35
CA LEU A 63 6.22 -1.58 8.09
C LEU A 63 6.91 -0.21 8.02
N SER A 64 8.19 -0.21 7.72
CA SER A 64 9.00 1.00 7.65
C SER A 64 10.03 0.90 6.54
N ALA A 65 10.71 2.02 6.26
CA ALA A 65 11.81 2.06 5.30
C ALA A 65 12.95 1.09 5.63
N ASP A 66 13.11 0.73 6.90
CA ASP A 66 14.17 -0.19 7.38
C ASP A 66 13.81 -1.67 7.23
N GLY A 67 12.74 -2.00 6.51
CA GLY A 67 12.37 -3.38 6.19
C GLY A 67 11.27 -3.99 7.04
N GLY A 68 10.73 -3.26 7.98
CA GLY A 68 9.56 -3.68 8.76
C GLY A 68 9.87 -4.62 9.90
N LYS A 69 9.11 -4.45 10.96
CA LYS A 69 9.06 -5.37 12.11
C LYS A 69 7.67 -5.96 12.18
N ILE A 70 7.59 -7.28 12.09
CA ILE A 70 6.33 -8.00 12.25
C ILE A 70 6.31 -8.52 13.68
N THR A 71 5.30 -8.11 14.44
CA THR A 71 5.09 -8.58 15.80
C THR A 71 4.15 -9.76 15.75
N PHE A 72 4.61 -10.90 16.19
CA PHE A 72 3.82 -12.12 16.23
C PHE A 72 3.20 -12.32 17.60
N ASP A 73 2.00 -12.89 17.62
CA ASP A 73 1.53 -13.64 18.77
C ASP A 73 2.44 -14.88 18.92
N GLU A 74 2.83 -15.26 20.13
CA GLU A 74 3.94 -16.18 20.45
C GLU A 74 3.97 -17.51 19.67
N ASP A 75 2.85 -17.93 19.08
CA ASP A 75 2.70 -19.21 18.41
C ASP A 75 2.56 -19.12 16.87
N ARG A 76 2.75 -17.95 16.27
CA ARG A 76 2.48 -17.75 14.85
C ARG A 76 3.68 -17.13 14.14
N ALA A 77 4.19 -17.83 13.13
CA ALA A 77 5.23 -17.33 12.26
C ALA A 77 4.66 -17.14 10.84
N LEU A 78 4.88 -15.97 10.26
CA LEU A 78 4.60 -15.71 8.87
C LEU A 78 5.91 -15.71 8.09
N ALA A 79 5.99 -16.61 7.11
CA ALA A 79 7.06 -16.60 6.12
C ALA A 79 6.46 -16.22 4.77
N PHE A 80 6.92 -15.13 4.19
CA PHE A 80 6.48 -14.68 2.88
C PHE A 80 7.62 -14.74 1.88
N PRO A 81 7.34 -15.12 0.62
CA PRO A 81 8.29 -14.90 -0.46
C PRO A 81 8.53 -13.41 -0.66
N MET A 82 9.70 -13.05 -1.15
CA MET A 82 10.10 -11.68 -1.41
C MET A 82 10.44 -11.49 -2.87
N LEU A 83 10.07 -10.35 -3.42
CA LEU A 83 10.44 -9.88 -4.76
C LEU A 83 11.11 -8.51 -4.65
N ALA A 84 11.67 -8.03 -5.75
CA ALA A 84 12.33 -6.73 -5.81
C ALA A 84 13.37 -6.53 -4.70
N GLU A 85 14.25 -7.51 -4.53
CA GLU A 85 15.33 -7.49 -3.52
C GLU A 85 14.82 -7.33 -2.06
N GLY A 86 13.64 -7.88 -1.77
CA GLY A 86 13.05 -7.83 -0.44
C GLY A 86 12.12 -6.64 -0.18
N GLU A 87 12.00 -5.73 -1.14
CA GLU A 87 11.09 -4.58 -1.01
C GLU A 87 9.61 -4.97 -1.14
N LEU A 88 9.33 -6.06 -1.85
CA LEU A 88 7.97 -6.49 -2.17
C LEU A 88 7.65 -7.83 -1.51
N THR A 89 6.78 -7.79 -0.51
CA THR A 89 6.19 -8.96 0.14
C THR A 89 4.67 -8.90 0.01
N PRO A 90 3.94 -10.01 0.23
CA PRO A 90 2.48 -9.97 0.13
C PRO A 90 1.77 -8.95 1.02
N ILE A 91 2.40 -8.49 2.10
CA ILE A 91 1.80 -7.50 3.02
C ILE A 91 2.39 -6.10 2.88
N SER A 92 3.44 -5.91 2.08
CA SER A 92 4.12 -4.61 1.97
C SER A 92 3.32 -3.55 1.20
N GLY A 93 2.26 -3.95 0.51
CA GLY A 93 1.46 -3.03 -0.31
C GLY A 93 0.94 -1.81 0.44
N SER A 94 0.55 -1.97 1.70
CA SER A 94 0.05 -0.88 2.51
C SER A 94 1.12 0.20 2.78
N TRP A 95 2.36 -0.20 3.03
CA TRP A 95 3.46 0.74 3.20
C TRP A 95 3.85 1.39 1.87
N ILE A 96 3.95 0.60 0.80
CA ILE A 96 4.28 1.10 -0.54
C ILE A 96 3.25 2.14 -0.99
N LEU A 97 1.97 1.87 -0.79
CA LEU A 97 0.90 2.82 -1.10
C LEU A 97 1.10 4.13 -0.34
N TYR A 98 1.26 4.07 0.96
CA TYR A 98 1.39 5.26 1.79
C TYR A 98 2.65 6.06 1.45
N GLU A 99 3.79 5.38 1.29
CA GLU A 99 5.05 6.03 0.94
C GLU A 99 4.97 6.70 -0.43
N THR A 100 4.44 6.03 -1.44
CA THR A 100 4.33 6.61 -2.79
C THR A 100 3.33 7.77 -2.86
N LEU A 101 2.25 7.71 -2.11
CA LEU A 101 1.33 8.85 -2.02
C LEU A 101 2.01 10.08 -1.42
N ARG A 102 2.86 9.88 -0.43
CA ARG A 102 3.57 10.97 0.26
C ARG A 102 4.77 11.49 -0.53
N SER A 103 5.55 10.64 -1.18
CA SER A 103 6.84 11.01 -1.75
C SER A 103 7.18 10.40 -3.11
N GLY A 104 6.32 9.55 -3.66
CA GLY A 104 6.57 8.92 -4.96
C GLY A 104 6.52 9.91 -6.12
N TYR A 105 7.06 9.49 -7.26
CA TYR A 105 7.13 10.31 -8.46
C TYR A 105 5.87 10.12 -9.31
N ILE A 106 5.06 11.15 -9.43
CA ILE A 106 3.84 11.12 -10.23
C ILE A 106 4.23 11.19 -11.71
N THR A 107 3.99 10.11 -12.44
CA THR A 107 4.32 10.00 -13.87
C THR A 107 3.15 10.31 -14.77
N SER A 108 1.93 10.05 -14.33
CA SER A 108 0.72 10.42 -15.05
C SER A 108 -0.47 10.55 -14.12
N CYS A 109 -1.47 11.28 -14.58
CA CYS A 109 -2.72 11.47 -13.87
C CYS A 109 -3.81 11.74 -14.90
N GLY A 110 -4.92 11.02 -14.82
CA GLY A 110 -6.02 11.16 -15.76
C GLY A 110 -7.34 10.67 -15.18
N THR A 111 -8.43 10.97 -15.89
CA THR A 111 -9.75 10.48 -15.50
C THR A 111 -9.92 9.02 -15.92
N ASP A 112 -10.56 8.24 -15.05
CA ASP A 112 -10.92 6.85 -15.32
C ASP A 112 -12.32 6.62 -14.71
N GLY A 113 -13.33 6.57 -15.59
CA GLY A 113 -14.73 6.57 -15.16
C GLY A 113 -15.08 7.86 -14.38
N ASP A 114 -15.66 7.70 -13.20
CA ASP A 114 -16.03 8.82 -12.32
C ASP A 114 -14.89 9.26 -11.40
N GLY A 115 -13.75 8.59 -11.47
CA GLY A 115 -12.60 8.83 -10.61
C GLY A 115 -11.37 9.32 -11.35
N VAL A 116 -10.27 9.38 -10.62
CA VAL A 116 -8.96 9.78 -11.14
C VAL A 116 -7.99 8.65 -10.91
N ARG A 117 -7.25 8.29 -11.96
CA ARG A 117 -6.13 7.34 -11.85
C ARG A 117 -4.82 8.11 -11.82
N VAL A 118 -4.01 7.81 -10.83
CA VAL A 118 -2.67 8.39 -10.65
C VAL A 118 -1.65 7.27 -10.77
N THR A 119 -0.67 7.46 -11.63
CA THR A 119 0.46 6.53 -11.77
C THR A 119 1.69 7.14 -11.12
N LEU A 120 2.30 6.39 -10.22
CA LEU A 120 3.46 6.81 -9.46
C LEU A 120 4.56 5.76 -9.56
N ASN A 121 5.81 6.20 -9.46
CA ASN A 121 6.97 5.32 -9.27
C ASN A 121 7.60 5.60 -7.91
N ASP A 122 8.10 4.57 -7.26
CA ASP A 122 8.76 4.71 -5.96
C ASP A 122 10.16 5.35 -6.09
N THR A 123 10.85 5.11 -7.20
CA THR A 123 12.16 5.69 -7.48
C THR A 123 12.26 6.18 -8.93
N TYR A 124 13.33 6.90 -9.27
CA TYR A 124 13.69 7.25 -10.65
C TYR A 124 14.51 6.18 -11.36
N GLU A 125 14.87 5.10 -10.67
CA GLU A 125 15.71 4.05 -11.21
C GLU A 125 14.92 3.09 -12.12
N ASP A 126 15.64 2.33 -12.94
CA ASP A 126 15.03 1.43 -13.93
C ASP A 126 14.20 0.29 -13.30
N GLU A 127 14.49 -0.06 -12.07
CA GLU A 127 13.80 -1.13 -11.32
C GLU A 127 12.72 -0.61 -10.37
N ALA A 128 12.16 0.57 -10.65
CA ALA A 128 11.11 1.17 -9.83
C ALA A 128 9.86 0.30 -9.78
N LEU A 129 9.21 0.29 -8.63
CA LEU A 129 7.85 -0.20 -8.52
C LEU A 129 6.90 0.85 -9.10
N GLN A 130 6.00 0.42 -9.96
CA GLN A 130 4.93 1.27 -10.44
C GLN A 130 3.69 1.05 -9.58
N VAL A 131 3.11 2.14 -9.11
CA VAL A 131 1.89 2.11 -8.30
C VAL A 131 0.82 2.92 -9.02
N ASP A 132 -0.26 2.26 -9.38
CA ASP A 132 -1.46 2.92 -9.90
C ASP A 132 -2.47 3.05 -8.77
N VAL A 133 -2.97 4.26 -8.54
CA VAL A 133 -3.94 4.55 -7.48
C VAL A 133 -5.18 5.20 -8.10
N TRP A 134 -6.34 4.68 -7.75
CA TRP A 134 -7.63 5.28 -8.15
C TRP A 134 -8.20 6.05 -6.97
N LEU A 135 -8.55 7.30 -7.21
CA LEU A 135 -9.18 8.17 -6.23
C LEU A 135 -10.70 8.16 -6.47
N ASN A 136 -11.47 8.09 -5.41
CA ASN A 136 -12.94 8.12 -5.46
C ASN A 136 -13.47 9.55 -5.65
N GLY A 137 -14.79 9.72 -5.55
CA GLY A 137 -15.46 11.03 -5.69
C GLY A 137 -15.08 12.04 -4.61
N GLU A 138 -14.50 11.60 -3.51
CA GLU A 138 -13.98 12.47 -2.43
C GLU A 138 -12.47 12.71 -2.53
N ASP A 139 -11.87 12.30 -3.65
CA ASP A 139 -10.44 12.38 -3.92
C ASP A 139 -9.57 11.59 -2.93
N LEU A 140 -10.11 10.50 -2.38
CA LEU A 140 -9.42 9.58 -1.49
C LEU A 140 -9.14 8.24 -2.20
N PRO A 141 -8.07 7.55 -1.83
CA PRO A 141 -7.75 6.26 -2.44
C PRO A 141 -8.85 5.21 -2.22
N GLU A 142 -9.25 4.53 -3.29
CA GLU A 142 -10.21 3.42 -3.22
C GLU A 142 -9.67 2.11 -3.80
N LYS A 143 -8.62 2.20 -4.62
CA LYS A 143 -7.99 1.03 -5.24
C LYS A 143 -6.54 1.35 -5.55
N ALA A 144 -5.68 0.36 -5.43
CA ALA A 144 -4.29 0.46 -5.87
C ALA A 144 -3.82 -0.84 -6.51
N GLU A 145 -2.92 -0.71 -7.47
CA GLU A 145 -2.25 -1.84 -8.10
C GLU A 145 -0.74 -1.56 -8.11
N ILE A 146 0.05 -2.56 -7.74
CA ILE A 146 1.51 -2.45 -7.68
C ILE A 146 2.12 -3.41 -8.69
N PHE A 147 2.96 -2.86 -9.58
CA PHE A 147 3.62 -3.57 -10.65
C PHE A 147 5.13 -3.65 -10.38
N TRP A 148 5.70 -4.80 -10.67
CA TRP A 148 7.14 -5.01 -10.68
C TRP A 148 7.55 -5.61 -12.02
N GLU A 149 8.50 -4.97 -12.69
CA GLU A 149 8.95 -5.38 -14.03
C GLU A 149 7.79 -5.54 -15.04
N GLY A 150 6.81 -4.63 -14.97
CA GLY A 150 5.65 -4.65 -15.86
C GLY A 150 4.57 -5.67 -15.51
N ARG A 151 4.76 -6.46 -14.46
CA ARG A 151 3.78 -7.46 -14.03
C ARG A 151 3.02 -6.98 -12.80
N LEU A 152 1.70 -7.13 -12.82
CA LEU A 152 0.86 -6.85 -11.65
C LEU A 152 1.13 -7.89 -10.57
N VAL A 153 1.61 -7.43 -9.43
CA VAL A 153 1.94 -8.30 -8.28
C VAL A 153 0.94 -8.12 -7.14
N LEU A 154 0.61 -6.89 -6.79
CA LEU A 154 -0.33 -6.61 -5.70
C LEU A 154 -1.53 -5.83 -6.22
N SER A 155 -2.73 -6.27 -5.82
CA SER A 155 -3.98 -5.52 -6.03
C SER A 155 -4.61 -5.25 -4.67
N MET A 156 -5.05 -4.02 -4.45
CA MET A 156 -5.61 -3.59 -3.17
C MET A 156 -6.95 -2.89 -3.40
N MET A 157 -7.97 -3.34 -2.68
CA MET A 157 -9.20 -2.58 -2.49
C MET A 157 -9.10 -1.85 -1.16
N ILE A 158 -9.26 -0.54 -1.20
CA ILE A 158 -9.06 0.35 -0.05
C ILE A 158 -10.42 0.85 0.43
N MET A 159 -10.68 0.69 1.72
CA MET A 159 -11.96 1.02 2.33
C MET A 159 -11.75 1.91 3.54
N ASN A 160 -12.68 2.83 3.75
CA ASN A 160 -12.70 3.71 4.92
C ASN A 160 -11.42 4.53 5.11
N PHE A 161 -10.87 5.04 4.02
CA PHE A 161 -9.67 5.87 4.08
C PHE A 161 -9.99 7.20 4.76
N GLN A 162 -9.25 7.51 5.82
CA GLN A 162 -9.41 8.74 6.60
C GLN A 162 -8.06 9.39 6.82
N ILE A 163 -7.99 10.70 6.58
CA ILE A 163 -6.83 11.53 6.92
C ILE A 163 -7.06 12.06 8.34
N LEU A 164 -6.08 11.88 9.21
CA LEU A 164 -6.22 12.18 10.65
C LEU A 164 -5.67 13.55 11.04
#